data_40d15177306c635684f1fa90bae61871
#
_entry.id   40d15177306c635684f1fa90bae61871
#
_cell.length_a   1.000
_cell.length_b   1.000
_cell.length_c   1.000
_cell.angle_alpha   90.00
_cell.angle_beta   90.00
_cell.angle_gamma   90.00
#
_symmetry.space_group_name_H-M   'P 1'
#
loop_
_entity.id
_entity.type
_entity.pdbx_description
1 polymer ?
#
loop_
_entity_poly.entity_id
_entity_poly.type
_entity_poly.pdbx_seq_one_letter_code
_entity_poly.pdbx_strand_id
1 'polypeptide(L)'
;ASLMVIVGFFCSLLSLIIISIVLRLTPSEVWLTGTPYSTLDQMVLAFDTVFTLPGVLIFASMTAYLVAQLIDVNIFHMIKKITNSKYLWLRNNVSTMISQLIDTIIVNTIFLGFGMGLSFDIVYKIIIANYLVKIIFAAIDTPIVYLIVNYIKKKYPSFSYNK
;
A
#
# COMPACT_ATOMS: atom_id res chain seq x y z
N ALA A 1 17.09 -2.97 3.85
CA ALA A 1 15.79 -2.38 3.51
C ALA A 1 15.43 -2.65 2.04
N SER A 2 16.22 -2.24 1.05
CA SER A 2 15.92 -2.38 -0.39
C SER A 2 15.65 -3.82 -0.83
N LEU A 3 16.39 -4.80 -0.33
CA LEU A 3 16.18 -6.21 -0.66
C LEU A 3 14.80 -6.70 -0.21
N MET A 4 14.34 -6.35 1.01
CA MET A 4 13.02 -6.75 1.51
C MET A 4 11.89 -6.17 0.68
N VAL A 5 12.05 -4.94 0.21
CA VAL A 5 11.09 -4.27 -0.67
C VAL A 5 10.99 -5.00 -2.02
N ILE A 6 12.14 -5.35 -2.61
CA ILE A 6 12.20 -6.09 -3.86
C ILE A 6 11.56 -7.49 -3.71
N VAL A 7 11.90 -8.21 -2.65
CA VAL A 7 11.32 -9.53 -2.37
C VAL A 7 9.81 -9.43 -2.18
N GLY A 8 9.32 -8.46 -1.39
CA GLY A 8 7.89 -8.22 -1.21
C GLY A 8 7.16 -7.92 -2.52
N PHE A 9 7.77 -7.12 -3.39
CA PHE A 9 7.23 -6.83 -4.73
C PHE A 9 7.08 -8.10 -5.57
N PHE A 10 8.14 -8.92 -5.63
CA PHE A 10 8.08 -10.19 -6.38
C PHE A 10 7.08 -11.19 -5.79
N CYS A 11 6.96 -11.27 -4.45
CA CYS A 11 5.95 -12.11 -3.81
C CYS A 11 4.52 -11.65 -4.15
N SER A 12 4.28 -10.34 -4.19
CA SER A 12 2.98 -9.78 -4.60
C SER A 12 2.67 -10.07 -6.07
N LEU A 13 3.67 -9.95 -6.95
CA LEU A 13 3.53 -10.28 -8.36
C LEU A 13 3.22 -11.77 -8.55
N LEU A 14 3.92 -12.64 -7.84
CA LEU A 14 3.69 -14.09 -7.87
C LEU A 14 2.28 -14.43 -7.38
N SER A 15 1.82 -13.82 -6.30
CA SER A 15 0.46 -14.00 -5.79
C SER A 15 -0.60 -13.60 -6.81
N LEU A 16 -0.39 -12.49 -7.51
CA LEU A 16 -1.29 -12.02 -8.58
C LEU A 16 -1.35 -13.01 -9.74
N ILE A 17 -0.21 -13.56 -10.14
CA ILE A 17 -0.13 -14.58 -11.20
C ILE A 17 -0.88 -15.86 -10.77
N ILE A 18 -0.65 -16.34 -9.54
CA ILE A 18 -1.30 -17.53 -9.00
C ILE A 18 -2.83 -17.34 -8.97
N ILE A 19 -3.31 -16.21 -8.42
CA ILE A 19 -4.75 -15.90 -8.39
C ILE A 19 -5.32 -15.90 -9.81
N SER A 20 -4.65 -15.25 -10.76
CA SER A 20 -5.08 -15.19 -12.16
C SER A 20 -5.16 -16.57 -12.83
N ILE A 21 -4.27 -17.48 -12.48
CA ILE A 21 -4.30 -18.86 -12.98
C ILE A 21 -5.45 -19.64 -12.34
N VAL A 22 -5.61 -19.52 -11.01
CA VAL A 22 -6.67 -20.23 -10.26
C VAL A 22 -8.05 -19.85 -10.74
N LEU A 23 -8.30 -18.56 -11.04
CA LEU A 23 -9.58 -18.08 -11.59
C LEU A 23 -9.91 -18.63 -12.99
N ARG A 24 -8.93 -19.19 -13.69
CA ARG A 24 -9.13 -19.81 -15.02
C ARG A 24 -9.29 -21.34 -14.98
N LEU A 25 -9.11 -21.95 -13.81
CA LEU A 25 -9.26 -23.39 -13.66
C LEU A 25 -10.75 -23.76 -13.68
N THR A 26 -11.06 -24.91 -14.30
CA THR A 26 -12.41 -25.46 -14.27
C THR A 26 -12.76 -25.94 -12.87
N PRO A 27 -13.87 -25.46 -12.27
CA PRO A 27 -14.27 -25.86 -10.95
C PRO A 27 -14.69 -27.33 -10.91
N SER A 28 -14.41 -28.01 -9.81
CA SER A 28 -14.78 -29.41 -9.57
C SER A 28 -16.06 -29.52 -8.74
N GLU A 29 -16.93 -30.47 -9.03
CA GLU A 29 -18.14 -30.75 -8.23
C GLU A 29 -17.82 -31.07 -6.77
N VAL A 30 -16.63 -31.55 -6.48
CA VAL A 30 -16.16 -31.81 -5.10
C VAL A 30 -16.17 -30.54 -4.24
N TRP A 31 -16.07 -29.36 -4.85
CA TRP A 31 -16.12 -28.09 -4.14
C TRP A 31 -17.47 -27.80 -3.47
N LEU A 32 -18.56 -28.44 -3.95
CA LEU A 32 -19.89 -28.30 -3.33
C LEU A 32 -19.99 -29.04 -1.99
N THR A 33 -19.14 -30.02 -1.73
CA THR A 33 -19.20 -30.82 -0.50
C THR A 33 -18.83 -29.97 0.72
N GLY A 34 -19.81 -29.81 1.64
CA GLY A 34 -19.61 -29.04 2.87
C GLY A 34 -19.82 -27.53 2.74
N THR A 35 -20.30 -27.03 1.59
CA THR A 35 -20.63 -25.62 1.39
C THR A 35 -22.15 -25.37 1.44
N PRO A 36 -22.60 -24.14 1.74
CA PRO A 36 -24.04 -23.79 1.74
C PRO A 36 -24.59 -23.60 0.31
N TYR A 37 -23.80 -23.74 -0.72
CA TYR A 37 -24.20 -23.54 -2.12
C TYR A 37 -24.82 -24.80 -2.72
N SER A 38 -25.94 -24.65 -3.43
CA SER A 38 -26.67 -25.75 -4.05
C SER A 38 -26.22 -26.04 -5.47
N THR A 39 -25.56 -25.11 -6.13
CA THR A 39 -25.08 -25.25 -7.51
C THR A 39 -23.62 -24.81 -7.65
N LEU A 40 -22.92 -25.42 -8.61
CA LEU A 40 -21.52 -25.08 -8.90
C LEU A 40 -21.39 -23.63 -9.35
N ASP A 41 -22.35 -23.13 -10.12
CA ASP A 41 -22.33 -21.74 -10.62
C ASP A 41 -22.41 -20.71 -9.49
N GLN A 42 -23.22 -20.95 -8.45
CA GLN A 42 -23.30 -20.08 -7.28
C GLN A 42 -21.96 -20.03 -6.53
N MET A 43 -21.32 -21.18 -6.40
CA MET A 43 -20.02 -21.28 -5.72
C MET A 43 -18.92 -20.59 -6.54
N VAL A 44 -18.91 -20.80 -7.86
CA VAL A 44 -17.95 -20.14 -8.77
C VAL A 44 -18.13 -18.63 -8.70
N LEU A 45 -19.35 -18.13 -8.75
CA LEU A 45 -19.64 -16.70 -8.65
C LEU A 45 -19.14 -16.11 -7.31
N ALA A 46 -19.37 -16.82 -6.21
CA ALA A 46 -18.89 -16.40 -4.90
C ALA A 46 -17.35 -16.39 -4.86
N PHE A 47 -16.71 -17.42 -5.40
CA PHE A 47 -15.26 -17.53 -5.48
C PHE A 47 -14.65 -16.42 -6.35
N ASP A 48 -15.20 -16.19 -7.53
CA ASP A 48 -14.77 -15.13 -8.43
C ASP A 48 -14.92 -13.75 -7.76
N THR A 49 -16.04 -13.51 -7.08
CA THR A 49 -16.27 -12.25 -6.36
C THR A 49 -15.20 -12.02 -5.27
N VAL A 50 -14.85 -13.06 -4.53
CA VAL A 50 -13.88 -12.99 -3.43
C VAL A 50 -12.44 -12.82 -3.94
N PHE A 51 -12.07 -13.46 -5.05
CA PHE A 51 -10.67 -13.49 -5.51
C PHE A 51 -10.35 -12.51 -6.65
N THR A 52 -11.33 -12.05 -7.41
CA THR A 52 -11.10 -11.03 -8.45
C THR A 52 -10.77 -9.66 -7.85
N LEU A 53 -11.51 -9.23 -6.82
CA LEU A 53 -11.27 -7.94 -6.16
C LEU A 53 -9.87 -7.84 -5.53
N PRO A 54 -9.37 -8.85 -4.76
CA PRO A 54 -7.98 -8.84 -4.29
C PRO A 54 -6.94 -8.76 -5.40
N GLY A 55 -7.16 -9.40 -6.54
CA GLY A 55 -6.27 -9.31 -7.70
C GLY A 55 -6.14 -7.87 -8.22
N VAL A 56 -7.27 -7.17 -8.37
CA VAL A 56 -7.29 -5.75 -8.75
C VAL A 56 -6.63 -4.87 -7.69
N LEU A 57 -6.88 -5.16 -6.41
CA LEU A 57 -6.26 -4.43 -5.30
C LEU A 57 -4.74 -4.59 -5.29
N ILE A 58 -4.22 -5.81 -5.50
CA ILE A 58 -2.77 -6.07 -5.57
C ILE A 58 -2.16 -5.30 -6.74
N PHE A 59 -2.78 -5.36 -7.92
CA PHE A 59 -2.31 -4.61 -9.09
C PHE A 59 -2.31 -3.09 -8.83
N ALA A 60 -3.39 -2.55 -8.26
CA ALA A 60 -3.50 -1.15 -7.89
C ALA A 60 -2.38 -0.74 -6.90
N SER A 61 -2.17 -1.55 -5.86
CA SER A 61 -1.15 -1.32 -4.83
C SER A 61 0.27 -1.36 -5.40
N MET A 62 0.57 -2.32 -6.29
CA MET A 62 1.88 -2.41 -6.94
C MET A 62 2.16 -1.19 -7.82
N THR A 63 1.18 -0.77 -8.60
CA THR A 63 1.29 0.42 -9.46
C THR A 63 1.48 1.68 -8.63
N ALA A 64 0.67 1.86 -7.59
CA ALA A 64 0.76 2.99 -6.68
C ALA A 64 2.11 3.04 -5.97
N TYR A 65 2.59 1.89 -5.48
CA TYR A 65 3.88 1.78 -4.82
C TYR A 65 5.03 2.24 -5.71
N LEU A 66 5.09 1.77 -6.96
CA LEU A 66 6.17 2.17 -7.88
C LEU A 66 6.15 3.68 -8.15
N VAL A 67 4.97 4.23 -8.44
CA VAL A 67 4.82 5.67 -8.71
C VAL A 67 5.15 6.50 -7.46
N ALA A 68 4.57 6.14 -6.30
CA ALA A 68 4.80 6.85 -5.05
C ALA A 68 6.28 6.83 -4.63
N GLN A 69 6.96 5.69 -4.80
CA GLN A 69 8.39 5.56 -4.48
C GLN A 69 9.27 6.46 -5.35
N LEU A 70 9.00 6.52 -6.66
CA LEU A 70 9.73 7.42 -7.57
C LEU A 70 9.52 8.89 -7.19
N ILE A 71 8.30 9.25 -6.83
CA ILE A 71 7.96 10.62 -6.43
C ILE A 71 8.59 10.97 -5.08
N ASP A 72 8.56 10.05 -4.10
CA ASP A 72 9.19 10.25 -2.79
C ASP A 72 10.68 10.60 -2.95
N VAL A 73 11.42 9.80 -3.71
CA VAL A 73 12.85 10.04 -3.98
C VAL A 73 13.09 11.39 -4.65
N ASN A 74 12.27 11.73 -5.66
CA ASN A 74 12.42 13.01 -6.38
C ASN A 74 12.14 14.22 -5.48
N ILE A 75 11.06 14.16 -4.68
CA ILE A 75 10.71 15.23 -3.73
C ILE A 75 11.76 15.35 -2.64
N PHE A 76 12.23 14.22 -2.11
CA PHE A 76 13.29 14.21 -1.11
C PHE A 76 14.55 14.92 -1.62
N HIS A 77 14.98 14.66 -2.86
CA HIS A 77 16.12 15.35 -3.46
C HIS A 77 15.85 16.83 -3.75
N MET A 78 14.63 17.17 -4.16
CA MET A 78 14.22 18.55 -4.40
C MET A 78 14.28 19.37 -3.11
N ILE A 79 13.69 18.87 -2.02
CA ILE A 79 13.71 19.54 -0.71
C ILE A 79 15.13 19.62 -0.15
N LYS A 80 15.97 18.60 -0.37
CA LYS A 80 17.38 18.63 0.00
C LYS A 80 18.12 19.80 -0.64
N LYS A 81 17.87 20.07 -1.91
CA LYS A 81 18.46 21.23 -2.62
C LYS A 81 17.96 22.55 -2.05
N ILE A 82 16.66 22.71 -1.85
CA ILE A 82 16.05 23.95 -1.33
C ILE A 82 16.51 24.26 0.08
N THR A 83 16.64 23.24 0.94
CA THR A 83 17.01 23.41 2.36
C THR A 83 18.51 23.39 2.64
N ASN A 84 19.35 23.33 1.59
CA ASN A 84 20.80 23.16 1.73
C ASN A 84 21.19 22.06 2.73
N SER A 85 20.47 20.95 2.71
CA SER A 85 20.63 19.76 3.57
C SER A 85 20.42 19.99 5.08
N LYS A 86 19.95 21.17 5.53
CA LYS A 86 19.86 21.51 6.96
C LYS A 86 18.73 20.84 7.73
N TYR A 87 17.59 20.54 7.10
CA TYR A 87 16.39 20.05 7.78
C TYR A 87 16.02 18.63 7.32
N LEU A 88 16.75 17.62 7.80
CA LEU A 88 16.51 16.21 7.43
C LEU A 88 15.08 15.76 7.78
N TRP A 89 14.56 16.18 8.94
CA TRP A 89 13.20 15.86 9.38
C TRP A 89 12.14 16.40 8.41
N LEU A 90 12.23 17.68 8.05
CA LEU A 90 11.29 18.32 7.12
C LEU A 90 11.29 17.61 5.76
N ARG A 91 12.48 17.30 5.25
CA ARG A 91 12.68 16.61 3.99
C ARG A 91 12.02 15.24 3.98
N ASN A 92 12.22 14.45 5.03
CA ASN A 92 11.65 13.12 5.15
C ASN A 92 10.11 13.17 5.28
N ASN A 93 9.60 14.00 6.17
CA ASN A 93 8.15 14.06 6.39
C ASN A 93 7.37 14.61 5.19
N VAL A 94 7.86 15.69 4.56
CA VAL A 94 7.14 16.29 3.41
C VAL A 94 7.17 15.35 2.21
N SER A 95 8.30 14.70 1.90
CA SER A 95 8.34 13.74 0.79
C SER A 95 7.40 12.58 1.02
N THR A 96 7.40 12.02 2.23
CA THR A 96 6.51 10.92 2.59
C THR A 96 5.04 11.31 2.56
N MET A 97 4.67 12.49 3.04
CA MET A 97 3.27 12.95 3.00
C MET A 97 2.76 13.09 1.56
N ILE A 98 3.57 13.64 0.66
CA ILE A 98 3.19 13.81 -0.74
C ILE A 98 3.13 12.45 -1.46
N SER A 99 4.10 11.58 -1.26
CA SER A 99 4.09 10.23 -1.84
C SER A 99 2.91 9.39 -1.36
N GLN A 100 2.54 9.50 -0.08
CA GLN A 100 1.36 8.84 0.51
C GLN A 100 0.03 9.38 -0.05
N LEU A 101 -0.05 10.67 -0.37
CA LEU A 101 -1.22 11.23 -1.05
C LEU A 101 -1.38 10.61 -2.45
N ILE A 102 -0.31 10.56 -3.21
CA ILE A 102 -0.32 9.99 -4.56
C ILE A 102 -0.62 8.50 -4.54
N ASP A 103 -0.01 7.75 -3.63
CA ASP A 103 -0.33 6.34 -3.38
C ASP A 103 -1.83 6.16 -3.13
N THR A 104 -2.40 6.97 -2.23
CA THR A 104 -3.83 6.89 -1.88
C THR A 104 -4.74 7.21 -3.08
N ILE A 105 -4.38 8.21 -3.88
CA ILE A 105 -5.12 8.55 -5.10
C ILE A 105 -5.09 7.37 -6.09
N ILE A 106 -3.92 6.84 -6.38
CA ILE A 106 -3.76 5.78 -7.38
C ILE A 106 -4.48 4.50 -6.95
N VAL A 107 -4.25 4.02 -5.71
CA VAL A 107 -4.88 2.79 -5.21
C VAL A 107 -6.39 2.91 -5.25
N ASN A 108 -6.96 3.98 -4.67
CA ASN A 108 -8.42 4.10 -4.58
C ASN A 108 -9.05 4.33 -5.96
N THR A 109 -8.40 5.07 -6.86
CA THR A 109 -8.92 5.27 -8.21
C THR A 109 -8.94 3.96 -9.00
N ILE A 110 -7.87 3.17 -8.95
CA ILE A 110 -7.81 1.90 -9.68
C ILE A 110 -8.74 0.88 -9.03
N PHE A 111 -8.68 0.70 -7.71
CA PHE A 111 -9.44 -0.34 -7.03
C PHE A 111 -10.94 0.00 -6.94
N LEU A 112 -11.30 1.18 -6.43
CA LEU A 112 -12.70 1.56 -6.23
C LEU A 112 -13.35 2.08 -7.51
N GLY A 113 -12.63 2.90 -8.29
CA GLY A 113 -13.16 3.47 -9.52
C GLY A 113 -13.27 2.44 -10.63
N PHE A 114 -12.16 1.80 -11.00
CA PHE A 114 -12.15 0.83 -12.11
C PHE A 114 -12.47 -0.60 -11.66
N GLY A 115 -12.01 -1.03 -10.47
CA GLY A 115 -12.23 -2.39 -9.99
C GLY A 115 -13.65 -2.63 -9.50
N MET A 116 -14.21 -1.72 -8.71
CA MET A 116 -15.56 -1.81 -8.15
C MET A 116 -16.61 -1.01 -8.92
N GLY A 117 -16.22 -0.17 -9.88
CA GLY A 117 -17.16 0.63 -10.67
C GLY A 117 -17.85 1.74 -9.89
N LEU A 118 -17.28 2.20 -8.77
CA LEU A 118 -17.87 3.29 -7.97
C LEU A 118 -17.78 4.64 -8.69
N SER A 119 -18.79 5.49 -8.48
CA SER A 119 -18.75 6.86 -9.02
C SER A 119 -17.58 7.66 -8.47
N PHE A 120 -17.01 8.53 -9.30
CA PHE A 120 -15.85 9.34 -8.91
C PHE A 120 -16.12 10.26 -7.71
N ASP A 121 -17.37 10.69 -7.50
CA ASP A 121 -17.74 11.48 -6.31
C ASP A 121 -17.56 10.70 -5.00
N ILE A 122 -17.89 9.40 -5.02
CA ILE A 122 -17.70 8.51 -3.87
C ILE A 122 -16.21 8.24 -3.68
N VAL A 123 -15.50 7.92 -4.76
CA VAL A 123 -14.05 7.64 -4.73
C VAL A 123 -13.28 8.83 -4.16
N TYR A 124 -13.59 10.04 -4.59
CA TYR A 124 -12.96 11.27 -4.09
C TYR A 124 -13.16 11.47 -2.58
N LYS A 125 -14.37 11.25 -2.07
CA LYS A 125 -14.65 11.34 -0.63
C LYS A 125 -13.86 10.31 0.16
N ILE A 126 -13.74 9.08 -0.36
CA ILE A 126 -12.96 8.01 0.26
C ILE A 126 -11.45 8.36 0.25
N ILE A 127 -10.93 8.91 -0.84
CA ILE A 127 -9.53 9.35 -0.94
C ILE A 127 -9.22 10.38 0.14
N ILE A 128 -10.07 11.40 0.30
CA ILE A 128 -9.87 12.43 1.34
C ILE A 128 -9.91 11.81 2.72
N ALA A 129 -10.91 10.98 3.03
CA ALA A 129 -11.05 10.34 4.33
C ALA A 129 -9.82 9.47 4.65
N ASN A 130 -9.40 8.62 3.71
CA ASN A 130 -8.22 7.75 3.86
C ASN A 130 -6.94 8.57 4.07
N TYR A 131 -6.77 9.67 3.33
CA TYR A 131 -5.59 10.50 3.47
C TYR A 131 -5.56 11.25 4.81
N LEU A 132 -6.70 11.77 5.28
CA LEU A 132 -6.79 12.41 6.59
C LEU A 132 -6.45 11.43 7.72
N VAL A 133 -6.95 10.20 7.65
CA VAL A 133 -6.61 9.15 8.63
C VAL A 133 -5.10 8.86 8.60
N LYS A 134 -4.47 8.74 7.43
CA LYS A 134 -3.01 8.55 7.30
C LYS A 134 -2.22 9.71 7.94
N ILE A 135 -2.65 10.96 7.75
CA ILE A 135 -2.01 12.13 8.38
C ILE A 135 -2.11 12.07 9.91
N ILE A 136 -3.29 11.72 10.45
CA ILE A 136 -3.49 11.60 11.90
C ILE A 136 -2.56 10.52 12.47
N PHE A 137 -2.48 9.35 11.85
CA PHE A 137 -1.57 8.28 12.29
C PHE A 137 -0.11 8.72 12.19
N ALA A 138 0.31 9.37 11.11
CA ALA A 138 1.67 9.89 10.97
C ALA A 138 2.03 10.93 12.06
N ALA A 139 1.07 11.76 12.45
CA ALA A 139 1.23 12.73 13.54
C ALA A 139 1.37 12.03 14.91
N ILE A 140 0.67 10.94 15.15
CA ILE A 140 0.75 10.13 16.37
C ILE A 140 2.05 9.32 16.41
N ASP A 141 2.47 8.74 15.29
CA ASP A 141 3.70 7.94 15.20
C ASP A 141 4.97 8.76 15.43
N THR A 142 4.98 10.02 15.01
CA THR A 142 6.15 10.89 15.12
C THR A 142 6.68 10.98 16.57
N PRO A 143 5.90 11.36 17.60
CA PRO A 143 6.39 11.41 18.97
C PRO A 143 6.81 10.02 19.50
N ILE A 144 6.14 8.95 19.09
CA ILE A 144 6.48 7.57 19.50
C ILE A 144 7.87 7.20 18.99
N VAL A 145 8.16 7.48 17.72
CA VAL A 145 9.49 7.24 17.13
C VAL A 145 10.58 8.04 17.86
N TYR A 146 10.32 9.31 18.20
CA TYR A 146 11.27 10.12 18.97
C TYR A 146 11.53 9.52 20.36
N LEU A 147 10.50 9.05 21.06
CA LEU A 147 10.65 8.40 22.37
C LEU A 147 11.49 7.12 22.25
N ILE A 148 11.22 6.28 21.25
CA ILE A 148 11.95 5.04 21.02
C ILE A 148 13.42 5.34 20.69
N VAL A 149 13.69 6.28 19.79
CA VAL A 149 15.05 6.66 19.40
C VAL A 149 15.83 7.22 20.59
N ASN A 150 15.22 8.06 21.41
CA ASN A 150 15.85 8.61 22.63
C ASN A 150 16.13 7.51 23.65
N TYR A 151 15.20 6.56 23.83
CA TYR A 151 15.39 5.41 24.71
C TYR A 151 16.57 4.53 24.25
N ILE A 152 16.63 4.23 22.94
CA ILE A 152 17.73 3.42 22.36
C ILE A 152 19.07 4.14 22.51
N LYS A 153 19.15 5.44 22.21
CA LYS A 153 20.37 6.23 22.38
C LYS A 153 20.86 6.26 23.83
N LYS A 154 19.94 6.31 24.79
CA LYS A 154 20.27 6.30 26.22
C LYS A 154 20.79 4.92 26.67
N LYS A 155 20.21 3.83 26.12
CA LYS A 155 20.55 2.46 26.49
C LYS A 155 21.81 1.94 25.80
N TYR A 156 22.08 2.42 24.57
CA TYR A 156 23.20 1.99 23.73
C TYR A 156 23.97 3.21 23.20
N PRO A 157 24.87 3.84 24.01
CA PRO A 157 25.59 5.04 23.60
C PRO A 157 26.53 4.82 22.40
N SER A 158 26.94 3.57 22.15
CA SER A 158 27.75 3.18 20.99
C SER A 158 27.01 3.22 19.65
N PHE A 159 25.69 3.35 19.66
CA PHE A 159 24.83 3.49 18.47
C PHE A 159 24.67 4.95 18.01
N SER A 160 25.60 5.83 18.40
CA SER A 160 25.68 7.19 17.86
C SER A 160 26.04 7.11 16.38
N TYR A 161 25.03 7.30 15.52
CA TYR A 161 25.20 7.40 14.07
C TYR A 161 26.14 8.59 13.81
N ASN A 162 27.40 8.31 13.48
CA ASN A 162 28.33 9.35 13.04
C ASN A 162 27.73 10.11 11.87
N LYS A 163 27.77 11.43 11.96
CA LYS A 163 27.29 12.45 11.04
C LYS A 163 27.62 12.20 9.59
#